data_35584c612e2532dc2206b5321d752a14
#
_entry.id   35584c612e2532dc2206b5321d752a14
#
_cell.length_a   1.000
_cell.length_b   1.000
_cell.length_c   1.000
_cell.angle_alpha   90.00
_cell.angle_beta   90.00
_cell.angle_gamma   90.00
#
_symmetry.space_group_name_H-M   'P 1'
#
loop_
_entity.id
_entity.type
_entity.pdbx_description
1 polymer ?
#
loop_
_entity_poly.entity_id
_entity_poly.type
_entity_poly.pdbx_seq_one_letter_code
_entity_poly.pdbx_strand_id
1 'polypeptide(L)'
;VMRPRVPQDQIEAARVVTNPLPAGEETIAKGKALYEGKAFCKVCHGPDGKGLGEDIAPGTLKGPLPRNFTDKAWQAARTDGELFWILKNGSKGTAMASFIPLVLTEEEAWQVLRYVRSFGHP
;
A
#
# COMPACT_ATOMS: atom_id res chain seq x y z
N VAL A 1 9.19 3.16 -15.16
CA VAL A 1 10.37 2.93 -14.32
C VAL A 1 9.94 2.83 -12.86
N MET A 2 10.26 1.72 -12.25
CA MET A 2 9.89 1.46 -10.86
C MET A 2 10.91 2.03 -9.88
N ARG A 3 10.81 3.31 -9.62
CA ARG A 3 11.67 3.94 -8.62
C ARG A 3 11.07 3.79 -7.22
N PRO A 4 11.89 3.46 -6.22
CA PRO A 4 11.42 3.43 -4.84
C PRO A 4 10.87 4.80 -4.42
N ARG A 5 9.75 4.80 -3.69
CA ARG A 5 9.19 6.03 -3.13
C ARG A 5 9.78 6.37 -1.77
N VAL A 6 10.45 5.41 -1.14
CA VAL A 6 11.18 5.67 0.10
C VAL A 6 12.45 6.46 -0.26
N PRO A 7 12.75 7.56 0.45
CA PRO A 7 13.97 8.32 0.18
C PRO A 7 15.23 7.47 0.28
N GLN A 8 16.22 7.81 -0.53
CA GLN A 8 17.47 7.06 -0.65
C GLN A 8 18.18 6.85 0.69
N ASP A 9 18.14 7.86 1.55
CA ASP A 9 18.81 7.80 2.86
C ASP A 9 18.06 6.96 3.89
N GLN A 10 16.84 6.51 3.58
CA GLN A 10 16.01 5.72 4.51
C GLN A 10 15.65 4.34 3.96
N ILE A 11 15.97 4.07 2.70
CA ILE A 11 15.51 2.86 2.05
C ILE A 11 16.10 1.58 2.65
N GLU A 12 17.36 1.61 3.05
CA GLU A 12 17.99 0.42 3.65
C GLU A 12 17.34 0.07 4.99
N ALA A 13 17.09 1.08 5.82
CA ALA A 13 16.41 0.87 7.10
C ALA A 13 14.99 0.36 6.89
N ALA A 14 14.28 0.88 5.89
CA ALA A 14 12.93 0.42 5.57
C ALA A 14 12.92 -1.03 5.11
N ARG A 15 13.88 -1.42 4.26
CA ARG A 15 13.94 -2.76 3.68
C ARG A 15 14.17 -3.88 4.69
N VAL A 16 14.79 -3.58 5.85
CA VAL A 16 15.03 -4.61 6.87
C VAL A 16 13.83 -4.84 7.78
N VAL A 17 12.83 -3.96 7.73
CA VAL A 17 11.61 -4.13 8.52
C VAL A 17 10.74 -5.19 7.85
N THR A 18 10.28 -6.16 8.63
CA THR A 18 9.41 -7.23 8.12
C THR A 18 8.03 -7.13 8.74
N ASN A 19 7.03 -7.66 8.01
CA ASN A 19 5.66 -7.71 8.53
C ASN A 19 5.61 -8.72 9.68
N PRO A 20 5.30 -8.29 10.91
CA PRO A 20 5.30 -9.19 12.07
C PRO A 20 4.07 -10.11 12.13
N LEU A 21 3.07 -9.87 11.29
CA LEU A 21 1.83 -10.64 11.36
C LEU A 21 1.88 -11.89 10.49
N PRO A 22 1.12 -12.95 10.87
CA PRO A 22 1.08 -14.16 10.04
C PRO A 22 0.47 -13.88 8.67
N ALA A 23 0.87 -14.69 7.67
CA ALA A 23 0.42 -14.54 6.28
C ALA A 23 -0.89 -15.30 6.01
N GLY A 24 -1.68 -15.62 7.06
CA GLY A 24 -2.88 -16.43 6.94
C GLY A 24 -4.11 -15.68 6.44
N GLU A 25 -5.14 -16.44 6.08
CA GLU A 25 -6.39 -15.90 5.56
C GLU A 25 -7.08 -14.93 6.50
N GLU A 26 -6.99 -15.15 7.81
CA GLU A 26 -7.62 -14.29 8.80
C GLU A 26 -7.01 -12.89 8.76
N THR A 27 -5.68 -12.79 8.70
CA THR A 27 -4.99 -11.50 8.62
C THR A 27 -5.32 -10.79 7.32
N ILE A 28 -5.34 -11.53 6.21
CA ILE A 28 -5.70 -11.00 4.89
C ILE A 28 -7.13 -10.47 4.89
N ALA A 29 -8.07 -11.19 5.50
CA ALA A 29 -9.47 -10.76 5.59
C ALA A 29 -9.62 -9.47 6.39
N LYS A 30 -8.89 -9.33 7.49
CA LYS A 30 -8.87 -8.08 8.26
C LYS A 30 -8.31 -6.92 7.44
N GLY A 31 -7.24 -7.18 6.69
CA GLY A 31 -6.66 -6.19 5.79
C GLY A 31 -7.62 -5.76 4.69
N LYS A 32 -8.38 -6.71 4.14
CA LYS A 32 -9.39 -6.41 3.13
C LYS A 32 -10.46 -5.48 3.68
N ALA A 33 -10.96 -5.75 4.88
CA ALA A 33 -11.98 -4.92 5.52
C ALA A 33 -11.46 -3.48 5.71
N LEU A 34 -10.21 -3.31 6.10
CA LEU A 34 -9.59 -2.00 6.26
C LEU A 34 -9.37 -1.30 4.92
N TYR A 35 -8.91 -2.04 3.92
CA TYR A 35 -8.67 -1.53 2.56
C TYR A 35 -9.96 -0.99 1.95
N GLU A 36 -11.06 -1.69 2.14
CA GLU A 36 -12.37 -1.29 1.62
C GLU A 36 -13.09 -0.30 2.53
N GLY A 37 -12.71 -0.25 3.81
CA GLY A 37 -13.36 0.55 4.85
C GLY A 37 -12.60 1.84 5.18
N LYS A 38 -12.21 1.97 6.45
CA LYS A 38 -11.70 3.24 6.97
C LYS A 38 -10.41 3.74 6.32
N ALA A 39 -9.61 2.87 5.74
CA ALA A 39 -8.40 3.29 5.05
C ALA A 39 -8.67 3.85 3.67
N PHE A 40 -9.82 3.56 3.08
CA PHE A 40 -10.24 4.05 1.76
C PHE A 40 -9.24 3.75 0.63
N CYS A 41 -8.43 2.71 0.78
CA CYS A 41 -7.43 2.36 -0.24
C CYS A 41 -8.09 2.08 -1.59
N LYS A 42 -9.25 1.44 -1.57
CA LYS A 42 -9.97 1.07 -2.79
C LYS A 42 -10.40 2.28 -3.63
N VAL A 43 -10.52 3.46 -3.02
CA VAL A 43 -10.95 4.66 -3.75
C VAL A 43 -9.93 5.02 -4.83
N CYS A 44 -8.65 4.97 -4.49
CA CYS A 44 -7.57 5.29 -5.44
C CYS A 44 -6.99 4.05 -6.12
N HIS A 45 -6.85 2.94 -5.38
CA HIS A 45 -6.22 1.72 -5.89
C HIS A 45 -7.20 0.73 -6.50
N GLY A 46 -8.50 1.00 -6.42
CA GLY A 46 -9.54 0.15 -6.96
C GLY A 46 -9.84 -1.06 -6.06
N PRO A 47 -11.06 -1.61 -6.15
CA PRO A 47 -11.42 -2.81 -5.38
C PRO A 47 -10.63 -4.04 -5.80
N ASP A 48 -10.13 -4.05 -7.03
CA ASP A 48 -9.30 -5.12 -7.61
C ASP A 48 -7.79 -4.84 -7.52
N GLY A 49 -7.40 -3.72 -6.92
CA GLY A 49 -5.99 -3.33 -6.75
C GLY A 49 -5.31 -2.81 -8.00
N LYS A 50 -6.02 -2.66 -9.11
CA LYS A 50 -5.42 -2.30 -10.40
C LYS A 50 -5.09 -0.81 -10.57
N GLY A 51 -5.45 -0.01 -9.60
CA GLY A 51 -5.28 1.45 -9.65
C GLY A 51 -6.62 2.12 -9.89
N LEU A 52 -6.70 3.41 -9.83
CA LEU A 52 -7.89 4.26 -9.84
C LEU A 52 -9.23 3.54 -9.73
N GLY A 53 -9.99 3.83 -8.68
CA GLY A 53 -11.38 3.38 -8.57
C GLY A 53 -12.23 3.96 -9.69
N GLU A 54 -13.35 3.31 -9.99
CA GLU A 54 -14.25 3.73 -11.07
C GLU A 54 -14.76 5.16 -10.93
N ASP A 55 -14.86 5.62 -9.67
CA ASP A 55 -15.40 6.95 -9.36
C ASP A 55 -14.35 8.07 -9.45
N ILE A 56 -13.11 7.74 -9.77
CA ILE A 56 -12.02 8.70 -9.84
C ILE A 56 -11.62 8.92 -11.29
N ALA A 57 -11.85 10.10 -11.82
CA ALA A 57 -11.43 10.44 -13.17
C ALA A 57 -9.91 10.61 -13.24
N PRO A 58 -9.27 10.16 -14.33
CA PRO A 58 -7.84 10.42 -14.54
C PRO A 58 -7.55 11.92 -14.49
N GLY A 59 -6.45 12.29 -13.85
CA GLY A 59 -6.07 13.69 -13.69
C GLY A 59 -6.63 14.38 -12.46
N THR A 60 -7.56 13.74 -11.75
CA THR A 60 -8.12 14.27 -10.51
C THR A 60 -7.10 14.24 -9.37
N LEU A 61 -6.23 13.23 -9.38
CA LEU A 61 -5.23 13.04 -8.32
C LEU A 61 -3.93 13.77 -8.65
N LYS A 62 -3.31 14.33 -7.62
CA LYS A 62 -2.01 14.98 -7.72
C LYS A 62 -0.90 13.95 -7.96
N GLY A 63 -0.03 14.23 -8.93
CA GLY A 63 1.15 13.41 -9.18
C GLY A 63 0.86 12.11 -9.93
N PRO A 64 1.78 11.13 -9.84
CA PRO A 64 1.62 9.85 -10.53
C PRO A 64 0.37 9.10 -10.11
N LEU A 65 -0.15 8.27 -11.02
CA LEU A 65 -1.31 7.43 -10.73
C LEU A 65 -0.99 6.40 -9.63
N PRO A 66 -2.00 5.99 -8.83
CA PRO A 66 -1.82 4.92 -7.86
C PRO A 66 -1.30 3.65 -8.50
N ARG A 67 -0.45 2.94 -7.79
CA ARG A 67 0.18 1.72 -8.28
C ARG A 67 -0.85 0.61 -8.50
N ASN A 68 -0.65 -0.15 -9.57
CA ASN A 68 -1.41 -1.37 -9.82
C ASN A 68 -0.80 -2.50 -8.98
N PHE A 69 -1.51 -2.93 -7.93
CA PHE A 69 -1.02 -3.95 -7.01
C PHE A 69 -0.98 -5.35 -7.62
N THR A 70 -1.65 -5.57 -8.76
CA THR A 70 -1.60 -6.88 -9.44
C THR A 70 -0.32 -7.06 -10.28
N ASP A 71 0.47 -6.00 -10.42
CA ASP A 71 1.75 -6.05 -11.13
C ASP A 71 2.76 -6.87 -10.32
N LYS A 72 3.05 -8.09 -10.79
CA LYS A 72 3.95 -9.00 -10.10
C LYS A 72 5.39 -8.49 -10.02
N ALA A 73 5.84 -7.77 -11.04
CA ALA A 73 7.19 -7.20 -11.04
C ALA A 73 7.32 -6.15 -9.93
N TRP A 74 6.30 -5.32 -9.74
CA TRP A 74 6.28 -4.35 -8.66
C TRP A 74 6.25 -5.04 -7.30
N GLN A 75 5.39 -6.07 -7.15
CA GLN A 75 5.31 -6.82 -5.89
C GLN A 75 6.68 -7.42 -5.51
N ALA A 76 7.41 -7.94 -6.48
CA ALA A 76 8.73 -8.52 -6.24
C ALA A 76 9.79 -7.44 -5.94
N ALA A 77 9.64 -6.25 -6.50
CA ALA A 77 10.63 -5.19 -6.38
C ALA A 77 10.54 -4.41 -5.05
N ARG A 78 9.43 -4.52 -4.32
CA ARG A 78 9.21 -3.78 -3.08
C ARG A 78 9.13 -4.73 -1.89
N THR A 79 9.80 -4.36 -0.79
CA THR A 79 9.71 -5.11 0.46
C THR A 79 8.51 -4.63 1.28
N ASP A 80 8.07 -5.46 2.22
CA ASP A 80 6.99 -5.08 3.13
C ASP A 80 7.35 -3.83 3.94
N GLY A 81 8.60 -3.71 4.34
CA GLY A 81 9.06 -2.54 5.10
C GLY A 81 8.99 -1.25 4.29
N GLU A 82 9.30 -1.31 2.98
CA GLU A 82 9.16 -0.16 2.11
C GLU A 82 7.70 0.28 2.03
N LEU A 83 6.77 -0.67 1.89
CA LEU A 83 5.35 -0.38 1.82
C LEU A 83 4.83 0.18 3.14
N PHE A 84 5.29 -0.36 4.27
CA PHE A 84 4.95 0.16 5.59
C PHE A 84 5.42 1.61 5.76
N TRP A 85 6.64 1.89 5.30
CA TRP A 85 7.19 3.25 5.35
C TRP A 85 6.27 4.24 4.62
N ILE A 86 5.75 3.86 3.45
CA ILE A 86 4.84 4.70 2.68
C ILE A 86 3.53 4.95 3.45
N LEU A 87 2.98 3.92 4.10
CA LEU A 87 1.76 4.11 4.91
C LEU A 87 2.01 5.03 6.10
N LYS A 88 3.21 5.02 6.64
CA LYS A 88 3.58 5.86 7.78
C LYS A 88 3.87 7.31 7.37
N ASN A 89 4.51 7.50 6.24
CA ASN A 89 5.04 8.81 5.84
C ASN A 89 4.39 9.41 4.61
N GLY A 90 3.58 8.65 3.88
CA GLY A 90 3.02 9.07 2.60
C GLY A 90 4.04 8.94 1.48
N SER A 91 3.63 9.27 0.26
CA SER A 91 4.50 9.30 -0.91
C SER A 91 4.55 10.73 -1.44
N LYS A 92 5.65 11.41 -1.15
CA LYS A 92 5.84 12.81 -1.49
C LYS A 92 5.65 13.06 -2.98
N GLY A 93 4.93 14.12 -3.32
CA GLY A 93 4.65 14.46 -4.71
C GLY A 93 3.48 13.72 -5.33
N THR A 94 2.79 12.88 -4.54
CA THR A 94 1.61 12.13 -4.99
C THR A 94 0.42 12.43 -4.09
N ALA A 95 -0.75 11.87 -4.44
CA ALA A 95 -1.94 11.97 -3.61
C ALA A 95 -1.90 11.01 -2.41
N MET A 96 -0.91 10.11 -2.34
CA MET A 96 -0.78 9.13 -1.26
C MET A 96 -0.33 9.81 0.03
N ALA A 97 -1.25 9.96 0.98
CA ALA A 97 -0.98 10.60 2.27
C ALA A 97 -0.49 9.58 3.29
N SER A 98 -0.03 10.10 4.43
CA SER A 98 0.30 9.29 5.60
C SER A 98 -0.99 8.76 6.25
N PHE A 99 -0.99 7.48 6.65
CA PHE A 99 -2.14 6.85 7.29
C PHE A 99 -1.89 6.53 8.76
N ILE A 100 -0.64 6.39 9.17
CA ILE A 100 -0.27 6.05 10.55
C ILE A 100 0.17 7.33 11.26
N PRO A 101 -0.34 7.63 12.44
CA PRO A 101 -1.27 6.86 13.28
C PRO A 101 -2.75 7.29 13.16
N LEU A 102 -3.05 8.34 12.36
CA LEU A 102 -4.36 8.98 12.42
C LEU A 102 -5.50 8.12 11.86
N VAL A 103 -5.25 7.35 10.82
CA VAL A 103 -6.27 6.50 10.19
C VAL A 103 -6.10 5.05 10.60
N LEU A 104 -4.86 4.56 10.62
CA LEU A 104 -4.52 3.17 10.93
C LEU A 104 -3.55 3.11 12.10
N THR A 105 -3.72 2.10 12.95
CA THR A 105 -2.66 1.70 13.87
C THR A 105 -1.57 0.97 13.07
N GLU A 106 -0.41 0.77 13.68
CA GLU A 106 0.66 0.01 13.01
C GLU A 106 0.22 -1.42 12.70
N GLU A 107 -0.46 -2.08 13.65
CA GLU A 107 -0.98 -3.43 13.42
C GLU A 107 -1.95 -3.47 12.24
N GLU A 108 -2.87 -2.52 12.18
CA GLU A 108 -3.82 -2.42 11.08
C GLU A 108 -3.12 -2.20 9.73
N ALA A 109 -2.07 -1.38 9.73
CA ALA A 109 -1.27 -1.16 8.53
C ALA A 109 -0.64 -2.46 8.03
N TRP A 110 -0.10 -3.27 8.95
CA TRP A 110 0.47 -4.57 8.59
C TRP A 110 -0.60 -5.53 8.05
N GLN A 111 -1.83 -5.47 8.58
CA GLN A 111 -2.96 -6.25 8.07
C GLN A 111 -3.30 -5.82 6.64
N VAL A 112 -3.40 -4.52 6.40
CA VAL A 112 -3.66 -3.98 5.05
C VAL A 112 -2.59 -4.45 4.07
N LEU A 113 -1.33 -4.43 4.48
CA LEU A 113 -0.23 -4.85 3.61
C LEU A 113 -0.30 -6.34 3.26
N ARG A 114 -0.76 -7.19 4.18
CA ARG A 114 -1.00 -8.60 3.84
C ARG A 114 -2.04 -8.73 2.73
N TYR A 115 -3.08 -7.92 2.78
CA TYR A 115 -4.09 -7.92 1.72
C TYR A 115 -3.54 -7.38 0.40
N VAL A 116 -2.79 -6.26 0.45
CA VAL A 116 -2.15 -5.69 -0.74
C VAL A 116 -1.22 -6.71 -1.41
N ARG A 117 -0.46 -7.46 -0.62
CA ARG A 117 0.39 -8.51 -1.16
C ARG A 117 -0.40 -9.63 -1.82
N SER A 118 -1.62 -9.91 -1.35
CA SER A 118 -2.46 -10.95 -1.92
C SER A 118 -2.86 -10.67 -3.37
N PHE A 119 -2.86 -9.41 -3.81
CA PHE A 119 -3.13 -9.07 -5.21
C PHE A 119 -2.06 -9.62 -6.16
N GLY A 120 -0.86 -9.87 -5.67
CA GLY A 120 0.21 -10.47 -6.48
C GLY A 120 0.16 -12.00 -6.52
N HIS A 121 -0.72 -12.60 -5.74
CA HIS A 121 -0.86 -14.06 -5.63
C HIS A 121 -2.34 -14.44 -5.68
N PRO A 122 -2.99 -14.25 -6.85
CA PRO A 122 -4.43 -14.57 -6.97
C PRO A 122 -4.71 -16.07 -6.87
#